data_cba69069993275d824ea82ff78ea0243
#
_entry.id   cba69069993275d824ea82ff78ea0243
#
_cell.length_a   1.000
_cell.length_b   1.000
_cell.length_c   1.000
_cell.angle_alpha   90.00
_cell.angle_beta   90.00
_cell.angle_gamma   90.00
#
_symmetry.space_group_name_H-M   'P 1'
#
loop_
_entity.id
_entity.type
_entity.pdbx_description
1 polymer ?
#
loop_
_entity_poly.entity_id
_entity_poly.type
_entity_poly.pdbx_seq_one_letter_code
_entity_poly.pdbx_strand_id
1 'polypeptide(L)'
;RDRSPSRGLGDVYKRQVLKRFDSGHFMIRRGDVWISSLSGHWGTETRITTEPLTSGMKVIKNMDGVRNGLGEHSEVMFSLDGKPQENSGRVIGAVLCWGGRTKIRIDSDDTYGSHVHHVFAGMNEEASEYKLEPREVFTTPKLALTYSCEGLGEASRNLHRWARMGMVYSCDKPRDILLNSWEGVYLNIKEQEMDQMMKDFAAMGGELFVMDDGWFGNKYRRIQDNSSLGDWVVDTQKLPHGIKGLTDTAKKYGIKFGIWIEPEFTNTKSELVEKHPDWVLRSMNRELMCGRGGTQVVLDLCNPKVQDFVFSVVDGLLSKNPEIAYIKWDANGEIMNYGSSYLPKDKQSHIYIDYHRGLINVLERIRAKYPDVVMQACGSGGGRASYGVMPYFNEFWVSDNTDALQRLFIQWGTSYFYPSIAMAQHVSASPNHQTGRLVPLKFRFDVAMTGRLGMEIQPKNMNADEKEFSKKAIDTYKGIRTVIQYGDQYRLISPYEKKAVASMMYVTENKDRAVFFAFKMEHYVNPRLHHVRLDGLDKNKKYQIRELNLAADDKPCYLHNRIFSGDLLMNAGFALDLNKEYDSWVLELTEVK
;
A
#
# COMPACT_ATOMS: atom_id res chain seq x y z
N ARG A 1 10.12 -34.13 -32.28
CA ARG A 1 10.24 -34.62 -33.66
C ARG A 1 9.70 -33.57 -34.58
N ASP A 2 10.55 -33.09 -35.45
CA ASP A 2 10.29 -32.38 -36.70
C ASP A 2 8.99 -31.62 -36.81
N ARG A 3 8.95 -30.51 -36.17
CA ARG A 3 8.12 -29.41 -36.61
C ARG A 3 8.87 -28.77 -37.76
N SER A 4 8.42 -29.00 -38.97
CA SER A 4 9.00 -28.30 -40.10
C SER A 4 9.07 -26.83 -39.82
N PRO A 5 10.19 -26.14 -40.09
CA PRO A 5 10.33 -24.70 -39.90
C PRO A 5 9.23 -23.85 -40.54
N SER A 6 8.57 -24.42 -41.57
CA SER A 6 7.46 -23.80 -42.29
C SER A 6 6.17 -23.63 -41.46
N ARG A 7 5.90 -24.44 -40.43
CA ARG A 7 4.70 -24.27 -39.59
C ARG A 7 4.83 -23.10 -38.62
N GLY A 8 6.00 -22.87 -38.04
CA GLY A 8 6.22 -21.71 -37.18
C GLY A 8 6.19 -20.39 -37.94
N LEU A 9 6.72 -20.34 -39.16
CA LEU A 9 6.68 -19.13 -40.01
C LEU A 9 5.29 -18.83 -40.56
N GLY A 10 4.48 -19.85 -40.86
CA GLY A 10 3.10 -19.65 -41.30
C GLY A 10 2.20 -19.00 -40.23
N ASP A 11 2.44 -19.31 -38.96
CA ASP A 11 1.65 -18.78 -37.84
C ASP A 11 2.03 -17.34 -37.48
N VAL A 12 3.28 -16.92 -37.71
CA VAL A 12 3.76 -15.54 -37.47
C VAL A 12 3.08 -14.51 -38.39
N TYR A 13 2.55 -14.93 -39.54
CA TYR A 13 1.88 -14.05 -40.52
C TYR A 13 0.36 -14.07 -40.42
N LYS A 14 -0.20 -14.84 -39.49
CA LYS A 14 -1.66 -14.94 -39.29
C LYS A 14 -2.05 -14.23 -38.01
N ARG A 15 -3.26 -13.68 -37.97
CA ARG A 15 -3.89 -13.23 -36.74
C ARG A 15 -4.06 -14.39 -35.79
N GLN A 16 -3.69 -14.18 -34.51
CA GLN A 16 -3.82 -15.17 -33.45
C GLN A 16 -4.67 -14.62 -32.32
N VAL A 17 -5.36 -15.49 -31.60
CA VAL A 17 -6.08 -15.14 -30.38
C VAL A 17 -5.45 -15.89 -29.22
N LEU A 18 -4.85 -15.13 -28.30
CA LEU A 18 -4.34 -15.69 -27.05
C LEU A 18 -5.51 -15.85 -26.10
N LYS A 19 -5.76 -17.07 -25.66
CA LYS A 19 -6.81 -17.42 -24.70
C LYS A 19 -6.28 -17.68 -23.30
N ARG A 20 -4.95 -17.85 -23.18
CA ARG A 20 -4.25 -18.03 -21.92
C ARG A 20 -2.81 -17.56 -22.07
N PHE A 21 -2.33 -16.83 -21.07
CA PHE A 21 -1.03 -16.19 -21.11
C PHE A 21 -0.44 -16.04 -19.70
N ASP A 22 -0.17 -17.19 -19.05
CA ASP A 22 0.50 -17.20 -17.75
C ASP A 22 1.93 -16.62 -17.89
N SER A 23 2.34 -15.83 -16.92
CA SER A 23 3.71 -15.31 -16.82
C SER A 23 4.70 -16.38 -16.41
N GLY A 24 4.25 -17.33 -15.60
CA GLY A 24 5.07 -18.43 -15.14
C GLY A 24 4.26 -19.65 -14.72
N HIS A 25 4.94 -20.79 -14.81
CA HIS A 25 4.50 -22.07 -14.30
C HIS A 25 5.64 -22.74 -13.53
N PHE A 26 5.39 -23.17 -12.32
CA PHE A 26 6.31 -23.99 -11.55
C PHE A 26 5.57 -25.11 -10.83
N MET A 27 6.32 -26.09 -10.37
CA MET A 27 5.79 -27.31 -9.78
C MET A 27 6.38 -27.53 -8.39
N ILE A 28 5.50 -27.82 -7.42
CA ILE A 28 5.87 -28.20 -6.06
C ILE A 28 5.54 -29.70 -5.90
N ARG A 29 6.54 -30.49 -5.52
CA ARG A 29 6.37 -31.93 -5.26
C ARG A 29 6.53 -32.22 -3.78
N ARG A 30 5.43 -32.03 -3.02
CA ARG A 30 5.35 -32.20 -1.57
C ARG A 30 3.92 -32.53 -1.15
N GLY A 31 3.74 -33.34 -0.12
CA GLY A 31 2.42 -33.75 0.36
C GLY A 31 1.75 -32.74 1.30
N ASP A 32 2.50 -32.11 2.16
CA ASP A 32 1.95 -31.17 3.17
C ASP A 32 2.31 -29.72 2.85
N VAL A 33 1.76 -29.22 1.74
CA VAL A 33 1.95 -27.84 1.31
C VAL A 33 0.78 -26.97 1.78
N TRP A 34 1.12 -25.83 2.37
CA TRP A 34 0.16 -24.81 2.78
C TRP A 34 0.36 -23.55 1.95
N ILE A 35 -0.72 -22.85 1.68
CA ILE A 35 -0.69 -21.55 1.01
C ILE A 35 -1.11 -20.44 1.98
N SER A 36 -0.35 -19.35 1.97
CA SER A 36 -0.72 -18.08 2.60
C SER A 36 -0.94 -17.04 1.53
N SER A 37 -2.10 -16.40 1.53
CA SER A 37 -2.50 -15.36 0.58
C SER A 37 -3.12 -14.18 1.31
N LEU A 38 -3.14 -13.01 0.67
CA LEU A 38 -3.81 -11.83 1.18
C LEU A 38 -5.15 -11.64 0.48
N SER A 39 -6.14 -11.25 1.26
CA SER A 39 -7.45 -10.84 0.74
C SER A 39 -8.01 -9.71 1.60
N GLY A 40 -9.05 -9.05 1.12
CA GLY A 40 -9.73 -8.02 1.90
C GLY A 40 -10.53 -7.06 1.04
N HIS A 41 -11.33 -6.26 1.71
CA HIS A 41 -12.14 -5.22 1.11
C HIS A 41 -11.78 -3.87 1.72
N TRP A 42 -12.38 -2.81 1.24
CA TRP A 42 -12.22 -1.48 1.80
C TRP A 42 -12.36 -1.49 3.34
N GLY A 43 -11.36 -0.94 4.02
CA GLY A 43 -11.27 -0.88 5.48
C GLY A 43 -10.89 -2.18 6.19
N THR A 44 -10.66 -3.29 5.44
CA THR A 44 -10.22 -4.59 5.95
C THR A 44 -9.19 -5.24 5.02
N GLU A 45 -8.35 -4.43 4.42
CA GLU A 45 -7.35 -4.84 3.44
C GLU A 45 -6.33 -5.83 4.03
N THR A 46 -5.70 -6.57 3.17
CA THR A 46 -4.52 -7.41 3.45
C THR A 46 -4.68 -8.41 4.61
N ARG A 47 -5.87 -8.97 4.79
CA ARG A 47 -6.07 -10.09 5.72
C ARG A 47 -5.34 -11.32 5.21
N ILE A 48 -4.48 -11.88 6.05
CA ILE A 48 -3.78 -13.11 5.72
C ILE A 48 -4.69 -14.32 5.94
N THR A 49 -4.82 -15.14 4.91
CA THR A 49 -5.48 -16.44 4.95
C THR A 49 -4.44 -17.53 4.76
N THR A 50 -4.52 -18.58 5.56
CA THR A 50 -3.58 -19.69 5.52
C THR A 50 -4.34 -21.00 5.54
N GLU A 51 -4.12 -21.86 4.55
CA GLU A 51 -4.82 -23.12 4.39
C GLU A 51 -3.94 -24.20 3.73
N PRO A 52 -4.20 -25.51 3.99
CA PRO A 52 -3.53 -26.60 3.28
C PRO A 52 -3.97 -26.67 1.83
N LEU A 53 -3.06 -27.03 0.93
CA LEU A 53 -3.42 -27.41 -0.44
C LEU A 53 -3.94 -28.84 -0.45
N THR A 54 -5.15 -29.02 -0.94
CA THR A 54 -5.80 -30.32 -1.13
C THR A 54 -5.92 -30.65 -2.61
N SER A 55 -6.16 -31.92 -2.94
CA SER A 55 -6.42 -32.34 -4.33
C SER A 55 -7.53 -31.54 -4.98
N GLY A 56 -7.34 -31.21 -6.25
CA GLY A 56 -8.23 -30.40 -7.05
C GLY A 56 -7.64 -29.05 -7.42
N MET A 57 -8.50 -28.12 -7.83
CA MET A 57 -8.06 -26.81 -8.31
C MET A 57 -8.40 -25.72 -7.29
N LYS A 58 -7.38 -24.92 -6.93
CA LYS A 58 -7.54 -23.67 -6.20
C LYS A 58 -7.25 -22.49 -7.13
N VAL A 59 -8.11 -21.45 -7.08
CA VAL A 59 -7.94 -20.23 -7.88
C VAL A 59 -8.00 -19.02 -6.95
N ILE A 60 -6.98 -18.19 -7.03
CA ILE A 60 -6.89 -16.86 -6.41
C ILE A 60 -6.91 -15.86 -7.57
N LYS A 61 -7.93 -15.02 -7.66
CA LYS A 61 -8.09 -14.11 -8.81
C LYS A 61 -8.62 -12.75 -8.39
N ASN A 62 -8.07 -11.71 -8.99
CA ASN A 62 -8.60 -10.36 -8.90
C ASN A 62 -9.35 -9.99 -10.18
N MET A 63 -10.54 -9.39 -10.04
CA MET A 63 -11.45 -9.04 -11.13
C MET A 63 -11.71 -7.54 -11.25
N ASP A 64 -11.14 -6.70 -10.38
CA ASP A 64 -11.39 -5.26 -10.31
C ASP A 64 -10.89 -4.52 -11.57
N GLY A 65 -9.66 -4.80 -11.98
CA GLY A 65 -9.02 -4.20 -13.15
C GLY A 65 -8.31 -2.87 -12.89
N VAL A 66 -8.55 -2.24 -11.76
CA VAL A 66 -7.92 -0.98 -11.31
C VAL A 66 -7.27 -1.14 -9.94
N ARG A 67 -7.99 -1.73 -8.97
CA ARG A 67 -7.58 -1.85 -7.57
C ARG A 67 -7.17 -3.28 -7.24
N ASN A 68 -5.96 -3.66 -7.63
CA ASN A 68 -5.44 -5.02 -7.44
C ASN A 68 -5.21 -5.39 -5.96
N GLY A 69 -5.15 -4.42 -5.07
CA GLY A 69 -5.01 -4.60 -3.62
C GLY A 69 -6.35 -4.71 -2.86
N LEU A 70 -7.49 -4.78 -3.54
CA LEU A 70 -8.80 -5.13 -2.97
C LEU A 70 -9.29 -6.45 -3.54
N GLY A 71 -9.96 -7.26 -2.73
CA GLY A 71 -10.26 -8.66 -3.03
C GLY A 71 -9.03 -9.54 -2.83
N GLU A 72 -8.76 -10.43 -3.77
CA GLU A 72 -7.61 -11.32 -3.73
C GLU A 72 -6.37 -10.63 -4.33
N HIS A 73 -5.24 -10.76 -3.63
CA HIS A 73 -3.96 -10.19 -4.06
C HIS A 73 -3.18 -11.10 -5.01
N SER A 74 -2.19 -10.52 -5.67
CA SER A 74 -1.30 -11.20 -6.64
C SER A 74 -0.04 -11.81 -6.00
N GLU A 75 0.06 -11.80 -4.68
CA GLU A 75 1.18 -12.30 -3.89
C GLU A 75 0.74 -13.51 -3.06
N VAL A 76 1.54 -14.56 -3.06
CA VAL A 76 1.30 -15.78 -2.27
C VAL A 76 2.60 -16.35 -1.72
N MET A 77 2.50 -17.09 -0.60
CA MET A 77 3.60 -17.90 -0.06
C MET A 77 3.16 -19.36 0.09
N PHE A 78 4.01 -20.28 -0.34
CA PHE A 78 3.83 -21.71 -0.19
C PHE A 78 4.78 -22.24 0.88
N SER A 79 4.23 -22.74 1.99
CA SER A 79 5.00 -23.44 3.02
C SER A 79 5.07 -24.92 2.69
N LEU A 80 6.30 -25.45 2.58
CA LEU A 80 6.56 -26.78 2.02
C LEU A 80 6.64 -27.89 3.09
N ASP A 81 6.62 -27.54 4.36
CA ASP A 81 6.84 -28.44 5.49
C ASP A 81 5.67 -28.39 6.50
N GLY A 82 4.45 -28.28 5.98
CA GLY A 82 3.25 -28.20 6.80
C GLY A 82 2.81 -26.77 7.12
N LYS A 83 2.04 -26.60 8.20
CA LYS A 83 1.48 -25.31 8.59
C LYS A 83 2.57 -24.27 8.75
N PRO A 84 2.40 -23.07 8.10
CA PRO A 84 3.40 -22.01 8.11
C PRO A 84 3.88 -21.62 9.51
N GLN A 85 5.19 -21.40 9.61
CA GLN A 85 5.85 -20.85 10.79
C GLN A 85 6.60 -19.57 10.40
N GLU A 86 6.72 -18.63 11.33
CA GLU A 86 7.40 -17.37 11.06
C GLU A 86 8.92 -17.57 10.87
N ASN A 87 9.56 -18.40 11.69
CA ASN A 87 11.00 -18.53 11.79
C ASN A 87 11.53 -19.95 11.46
N SER A 88 10.75 -20.78 10.80
CA SER A 88 11.18 -22.14 10.43
C SER A 88 10.38 -22.70 9.26
N GLY A 89 10.95 -23.71 8.60
CA GLY A 89 10.35 -24.36 7.46
C GLY A 89 10.70 -23.69 6.14
N ARG A 90 10.55 -24.44 5.05
CA ARG A 90 10.84 -23.98 3.69
C ARG A 90 9.63 -23.27 3.11
N VAL A 91 9.88 -22.12 2.50
CA VAL A 91 8.85 -21.27 1.90
C VAL A 91 9.25 -20.84 0.50
N ILE A 92 8.33 -20.90 -0.44
CA ILE A 92 8.42 -20.24 -1.75
C ILE A 92 7.45 -19.06 -1.72
N GLY A 93 7.96 -17.84 -1.87
CA GLY A 93 7.14 -16.65 -2.13
C GLY A 93 7.03 -16.40 -3.62
N ALA A 94 5.84 -16.06 -4.10
CA ALA A 94 5.57 -15.72 -5.49
C ALA A 94 4.80 -14.41 -5.58
N VAL A 95 5.27 -13.50 -6.43
CA VAL A 95 4.71 -12.15 -6.62
C VAL A 95 4.54 -11.90 -8.11
N LEU A 96 3.30 -11.71 -8.56
CA LEU A 96 3.00 -11.31 -9.93
C LEU A 96 3.03 -9.79 -10.04
N CYS A 97 3.96 -9.24 -10.83
CA CYS A 97 4.15 -7.80 -11.01
C CYS A 97 3.17 -7.23 -12.05
N TRP A 98 1.89 -7.24 -11.71
CA TRP A 98 0.80 -6.73 -12.54
C TRP A 98 -0.24 -6.01 -11.70
N GLY A 99 -0.61 -4.81 -12.06
CA GLY A 99 -1.57 -3.99 -11.32
C GLY A 99 -2.99 -4.03 -11.86
N GLY A 100 -3.23 -4.77 -12.95
CA GLY A 100 -4.56 -5.05 -13.48
C GLY A 100 -5.14 -6.35 -12.93
N ARG A 101 -6.05 -7.00 -13.66
CA ARG A 101 -6.68 -8.27 -13.25
C ARG A 101 -5.67 -9.42 -13.23
N THR A 102 -5.61 -10.13 -12.13
CA THR A 102 -4.62 -11.21 -11.88
C THR A 102 -5.28 -12.54 -11.63
N LYS A 103 -4.53 -13.63 -11.86
CA LYS A 103 -4.95 -14.99 -11.55
C LYS A 103 -3.75 -15.86 -11.17
N ILE A 104 -3.87 -16.53 -10.03
CA ILE A 104 -2.99 -17.61 -9.62
C ILE A 104 -3.86 -18.87 -9.53
N ARG A 105 -3.50 -19.90 -10.28
CA ARG A 105 -4.18 -21.19 -10.29
C ARG A 105 -3.23 -22.28 -9.81
N ILE A 106 -3.70 -23.10 -8.90
CA ILE A 106 -2.97 -24.25 -8.38
C ILE A 106 -3.78 -25.50 -8.69
N ASP A 107 -3.23 -26.38 -9.52
CA ASP A 107 -3.79 -27.71 -9.82
C ASP A 107 -3.04 -28.73 -8.98
N SER A 108 -3.70 -29.29 -7.98
CA SER A 108 -3.12 -30.25 -7.03
C SER A 108 -3.59 -31.67 -7.35
N ASP A 109 -2.64 -32.61 -7.45
CA ASP A 109 -2.86 -34.03 -7.66
C ASP A 109 -2.07 -34.83 -6.62
N ASP A 110 -2.75 -35.65 -5.85
CA ASP A 110 -2.14 -36.62 -4.92
C ASP A 110 -2.43 -38.08 -5.28
N THR A 111 -2.90 -38.31 -6.51
CA THR A 111 -3.17 -39.66 -7.03
C THR A 111 -1.95 -40.56 -6.87
N TYR A 112 -2.15 -41.69 -6.26
CA TYR A 112 -1.08 -42.65 -5.95
C TYR A 112 0.10 -42.09 -5.14
N GLY A 113 -0.14 -41.05 -4.32
CA GLY A 113 0.89 -40.40 -3.50
C GLY A 113 1.85 -39.52 -4.33
N SER A 114 1.43 -39.05 -5.50
CA SER A 114 2.24 -38.17 -6.36
C SER A 114 2.53 -36.82 -5.75
N HIS A 115 1.62 -36.29 -4.93
CA HIS A 115 1.73 -35.01 -4.23
C HIS A 115 2.35 -33.90 -5.09
N VAL A 116 1.70 -33.58 -6.20
CA VAL A 116 2.16 -32.57 -7.17
C VAL A 116 1.19 -31.40 -7.19
N HIS A 117 1.74 -30.19 -7.08
CA HIS A 117 1.00 -28.94 -7.21
C HIS A 117 1.58 -28.15 -8.38
N HIS A 118 0.82 -27.96 -9.43
CA HIS A 118 1.16 -27.11 -10.57
C HIS A 118 0.66 -25.71 -10.30
N VAL A 119 1.54 -24.73 -10.16
CA VAL A 119 1.22 -23.33 -9.92
C VAL A 119 1.38 -22.54 -11.20
N PHE A 120 0.33 -21.88 -11.62
CA PHE A 120 0.29 -20.98 -12.78
C PHE A 120 -0.06 -19.58 -12.29
N ALA A 121 0.71 -18.57 -12.69
CA ALA A 121 0.46 -17.19 -12.32
C ALA A 121 0.55 -16.28 -13.55
N GLY A 122 -0.42 -15.40 -13.74
CA GLY A 122 -0.46 -14.48 -14.87
C GLY A 122 -1.60 -13.48 -14.81
N MET A 123 -1.72 -12.70 -15.85
CA MET A 123 -2.90 -11.85 -16.05
C MET A 123 -4.15 -12.73 -16.13
N ASN A 124 -5.26 -12.25 -15.57
CA ASN A 124 -6.51 -12.99 -15.65
C ASN A 124 -7.08 -12.94 -17.08
N GLU A 125 -7.21 -14.10 -17.69
CA GLU A 125 -7.69 -14.26 -19.06
C GLU A 125 -9.21 -14.16 -19.21
N GLU A 126 -9.96 -14.16 -18.10
CA GLU A 126 -11.43 -14.09 -18.14
C GLU A 126 -11.89 -12.77 -18.79
N ALA A 127 -12.65 -12.86 -19.87
CA ALA A 127 -13.08 -11.73 -20.71
C ALA A 127 -11.91 -10.89 -21.27
N SER A 128 -10.71 -11.48 -21.39
CA SER A 128 -9.48 -10.80 -21.83
C SER A 128 -8.78 -11.56 -22.96
N GLU A 129 -9.54 -12.27 -23.81
CA GLU A 129 -8.95 -12.86 -25.01
C GLU A 129 -8.20 -11.79 -25.82
N TYR A 130 -6.92 -12.03 -26.12
CA TYR A 130 -6.07 -11.02 -26.74
C TYR A 130 -5.76 -11.38 -28.19
N LYS A 131 -6.20 -10.55 -29.12
CA LYS A 131 -5.91 -10.71 -30.56
C LYS A 131 -4.58 -10.08 -30.89
N LEU A 132 -3.69 -10.88 -31.47
CA LEU A 132 -2.41 -10.42 -31.99
C LEU A 132 -2.51 -10.23 -33.51
N GLU A 133 -2.09 -9.07 -33.98
CA GLU A 133 -1.86 -8.85 -35.40
C GLU A 133 -0.57 -9.58 -35.84
N PRO A 134 -0.38 -9.83 -37.14
CA PRO A 134 0.83 -10.44 -37.63
C PRO A 134 2.09 -9.70 -37.13
N ARG A 135 3.03 -10.42 -36.53
CA ARG A 135 4.30 -9.90 -35.96
C ARG A 135 4.17 -9.08 -34.68
N GLU A 136 2.97 -8.94 -34.15
CA GLU A 136 2.79 -8.29 -32.83
C GLU A 136 3.38 -9.19 -31.72
N VAL A 137 4.03 -8.57 -30.74
CA VAL A 137 4.62 -9.25 -29.57
C VAL A 137 3.75 -9.00 -28.35
N PHE A 138 3.35 -10.07 -27.69
CA PHE A 138 2.65 -9.99 -26.42
C PHE A 138 3.63 -10.29 -25.27
N THR A 139 3.85 -9.30 -24.41
CA THR A 139 4.70 -9.44 -23.23
C THR A 139 3.83 -9.66 -22.00
N THR A 140 4.11 -10.75 -21.27
CA THR A 140 3.49 -11.02 -19.97
C THR A 140 4.21 -10.27 -18.85
N PRO A 141 3.55 -9.96 -17.74
CA PRO A 141 4.20 -9.35 -16.58
C PRO A 141 5.26 -10.28 -15.97
N LYS A 142 6.14 -9.70 -15.17
CA LYS A 142 7.16 -10.49 -14.43
C LYS A 142 6.49 -11.29 -13.31
N LEU A 143 6.93 -12.52 -13.10
CA LEU A 143 6.66 -13.30 -11.90
C LEU A 143 7.97 -13.38 -11.10
N ALA A 144 8.01 -12.76 -9.94
CA ALA A 144 9.14 -12.85 -9.02
C ALA A 144 8.94 -13.99 -8.03
N LEU A 145 10.02 -14.72 -7.78
CA LEU A 145 10.03 -15.83 -6.82
C LEU A 145 11.12 -15.60 -5.78
N THR A 146 10.84 -15.97 -4.54
CA THR A 146 11.84 -16.07 -3.47
C THR A 146 11.75 -17.43 -2.80
N TYR A 147 12.85 -17.85 -2.17
CA TYR A 147 12.92 -19.08 -1.39
C TYR A 147 13.58 -18.82 -0.05
N SER A 148 13.04 -19.42 1.00
CA SER A 148 13.57 -19.38 2.36
C SER A 148 13.57 -20.78 2.97
N CYS A 149 14.56 -21.07 3.82
CA CYS A 149 14.56 -22.22 4.75
C CYS A 149 14.20 -21.81 6.18
N GLU A 150 13.99 -20.53 6.44
CA GLU A 150 13.77 -19.95 7.76
C GLU A 150 12.37 -19.33 7.89
N GLY A 151 11.37 -19.95 7.28
CA GLY A 151 9.97 -19.60 7.43
C GLY A 151 9.50 -18.39 6.63
N LEU A 152 8.30 -17.92 6.99
CA LEU A 152 7.62 -16.79 6.33
C LEU A 152 8.38 -15.48 6.55
N GLY A 153 9.00 -15.30 7.73
CA GLY A 153 9.71 -14.08 8.08
C GLY A 153 10.88 -13.79 7.15
N GLU A 154 11.72 -14.77 6.89
CA GLU A 154 12.84 -14.60 5.95
C GLU A 154 12.35 -14.43 4.50
N ALA A 155 11.31 -15.16 4.09
CA ALA A 155 10.70 -14.96 2.78
C ALA A 155 10.18 -13.52 2.62
N SER A 156 9.55 -12.94 3.65
CA SER A 156 9.14 -11.53 3.67
C SER A 156 10.33 -10.58 3.57
N ARG A 157 11.37 -10.78 4.39
CA ARG A 157 12.58 -9.94 4.37
C ARG A 157 13.28 -9.96 3.01
N ASN A 158 13.32 -11.11 2.34
CA ASN A 158 13.84 -11.23 0.97
C ASN A 158 13.04 -10.36 -0.01
N LEU A 159 11.71 -10.38 0.07
CA LEU A 159 10.84 -9.54 -0.75
C LEU A 159 11.01 -8.05 -0.41
N HIS A 160 11.15 -7.71 0.89
CA HIS A 160 11.37 -6.33 1.32
C HIS A 160 12.69 -5.76 0.79
N ARG A 161 13.79 -6.54 0.86
CA ARG A 161 15.10 -6.16 0.31
C ARG A 161 15.02 -6.00 -1.20
N TRP A 162 14.42 -6.95 -1.90
CA TRP A 162 14.18 -6.88 -3.34
C TRP A 162 13.34 -5.64 -3.72
N ALA A 163 12.29 -5.35 -2.96
CA ALA A 163 11.46 -4.17 -3.19
C ALA A 163 12.25 -2.87 -3.07
N ARG A 164 13.08 -2.75 -2.02
CA ARG A 164 13.95 -1.57 -1.81
C ARG A 164 15.03 -1.43 -2.88
N MET A 165 15.43 -2.51 -3.56
CA MET A 165 16.44 -2.50 -4.62
C MET A 165 15.93 -2.00 -5.98
N GLY A 166 14.63 -1.64 -6.12
CA GLY A 166 14.11 -1.05 -7.35
C GLY A 166 12.69 -1.45 -7.75
N MET A 167 11.97 -2.20 -6.93
CA MET A 167 10.55 -2.50 -7.17
C MET A 167 9.61 -1.53 -6.47
N VAL A 168 10.12 -0.69 -5.59
CA VAL A 168 9.47 0.53 -5.08
C VAL A 168 10.32 1.70 -5.54
N TYR A 169 9.69 2.70 -6.14
CA TYR A 169 10.41 3.82 -6.74
C TYR A 169 11.18 4.62 -5.69
N SER A 170 12.48 4.86 -5.96
CA SER A 170 13.35 5.74 -5.16
C SER A 170 13.28 5.46 -3.65
N CYS A 171 13.86 4.31 -3.22
CA CYS A 171 14.03 3.97 -1.80
C CYS A 171 15.35 4.48 -1.19
N ASP A 172 16.09 5.32 -1.89
CA ASP A 172 17.37 5.90 -1.48
C ASP A 172 17.24 7.01 -0.42
N LYS A 173 16.03 7.60 -0.30
CA LYS A 173 15.74 8.67 0.66
C LYS A 173 14.62 8.26 1.61
N PRO A 174 14.73 8.59 2.91
CA PRO A 174 13.63 8.36 3.85
C PRO A 174 12.43 9.22 3.47
N ARG A 175 11.23 8.71 3.77
CA ARG A 175 9.96 9.42 3.53
C ARG A 175 9.73 10.47 4.59
N ASP A 176 9.18 11.61 4.16
CA ASP A 176 8.80 12.72 5.05
C ASP A 176 7.61 12.34 5.94
N ILE A 177 7.54 12.98 7.12
CA ILE A 177 6.37 12.91 8.01
C ILE A 177 5.33 13.87 7.45
N LEU A 178 4.15 13.37 7.08
CA LEU A 178 3.12 14.21 6.47
C LEU A 178 1.87 14.41 7.34
N LEU A 179 1.15 15.48 7.05
CA LEU A 179 -0.26 15.67 7.44
C LEU A 179 -1.12 15.68 6.18
N ASN A 180 -2.09 14.78 6.11
CA ASN A 180 -3.12 14.77 5.07
C ASN A 180 -4.37 15.51 5.57
N SER A 181 -5.00 16.33 4.72
CA SER A 181 -6.16 17.14 5.11
C SER A 181 -7.49 16.39 5.12
N TRP A 182 -7.56 15.14 4.60
CA TRP A 182 -8.84 14.46 4.36
C TRP A 182 -9.69 14.35 5.63
N GLU A 183 -9.28 13.60 6.64
CA GLU A 183 -10.07 13.49 7.89
C GLU A 183 -10.10 14.79 8.71
N GLY A 184 -9.29 15.77 8.35
CA GLY A 184 -9.29 17.10 8.97
C GLY A 184 -10.45 17.97 8.51
N VAL A 185 -10.78 17.96 7.21
CA VAL A 185 -11.76 18.88 6.60
C VAL A 185 -12.61 18.23 5.51
N TYR A 186 -12.31 17.01 5.07
CA TYR A 186 -12.93 16.35 3.92
C TYR A 186 -12.95 17.29 2.69
N LEU A 187 -14.04 17.34 1.95
CA LEU A 187 -14.21 18.20 0.77
C LEU A 187 -14.33 19.71 1.10
N ASN A 188 -14.37 20.08 2.39
CA ASN A 188 -14.54 21.47 2.81
C ASN A 188 -13.20 22.24 2.83
N ILE A 189 -12.48 22.18 1.73
CA ILE A 189 -11.22 22.89 1.53
C ILE A 189 -11.47 24.40 1.56
N LYS A 190 -10.69 25.13 2.39
CA LYS A 190 -10.63 26.58 2.45
C LYS A 190 -9.18 27.00 2.68
N GLU A 191 -8.71 28.03 1.97
CA GLU A 191 -7.32 28.46 2.01
C GLU A 191 -6.86 28.79 3.44
N GLN A 192 -7.68 29.49 4.23
CA GLN A 192 -7.36 29.81 5.63
C GLN A 192 -7.24 28.56 6.53
N GLU A 193 -8.08 27.54 6.30
CA GLU A 193 -7.96 26.27 7.03
C GLU A 193 -6.67 25.54 6.66
N MET A 194 -6.31 25.54 5.37
CA MET A 194 -5.06 24.93 4.92
C MET A 194 -3.84 25.65 5.51
N ASP A 195 -3.86 26.99 5.54
CA ASP A 195 -2.81 27.80 6.19
C ASP A 195 -2.68 27.43 7.68
N GLN A 196 -3.80 27.38 8.42
CA GLN A 196 -3.77 27.05 9.84
C GLN A 196 -3.29 25.61 10.10
N MET A 197 -3.73 24.63 9.29
CA MET A 197 -3.28 23.25 9.40
C MET A 197 -1.76 23.14 9.14
N MET A 198 -1.25 23.81 8.11
CA MET A 198 0.19 23.85 7.80
C MET A 198 0.99 24.48 8.94
N LYS A 199 0.52 25.61 9.50
CA LYS A 199 1.15 26.29 10.63
C LYS A 199 1.24 25.41 11.86
N ASP A 200 0.12 24.79 12.26
CA ASP A 200 0.07 23.93 13.45
C ASP A 200 0.95 22.68 13.26
N PHE A 201 0.92 22.07 12.08
CA PHE A 201 1.72 20.88 11.80
C PHE A 201 3.22 21.18 11.74
N ALA A 202 3.62 22.29 11.15
CA ALA A 202 5.01 22.74 11.16
C ALA A 202 5.51 22.99 12.58
N ALA A 203 4.67 23.59 13.45
CA ALA A 203 5.00 23.80 14.87
C ALA A 203 5.22 22.49 15.65
N MET A 204 4.54 21.40 15.25
CA MET A 204 4.75 20.06 15.80
C MET A 204 5.97 19.34 15.18
N GLY A 205 6.68 19.96 14.23
CA GLY A 205 7.85 19.36 13.59
C GLY A 205 7.52 18.54 12.34
N GLY A 206 6.33 18.66 11.77
CA GLY A 206 5.94 18.04 10.52
C GLY A 206 6.77 18.50 9.32
N GLU A 207 6.79 17.72 8.26
CA GLU A 207 7.71 17.94 7.11
C GLU A 207 6.98 18.17 5.79
N LEU A 208 5.76 17.65 5.63
CA LEU A 208 4.98 17.68 4.39
C LEU A 208 3.49 17.83 4.67
N PHE A 209 2.83 18.79 4.06
CA PHE A 209 1.37 18.91 4.06
C PHE A 209 0.79 18.46 2.74
N VAL A 210 -0.23 17.61 2.76
CA VAL A 210 -0.93 17.12 1.57
C VAL A 210 -2.38 17.58 1.58
N MET A 211 -2.73 18.45 0.64
CA MET A 211 -4.12 18.83 0.39
C MET A 211 -4.82 17.70 -0.38
N ASP A 212 -5.85 17.12 0.24
CA ASP A 212 -6.64 16.01 -0.31
C ASP A 212 -7.75 16.51 -1.25
N ASP A 213 -8.73 15.65 -1.59
CA ASP A 213 -9.85 15.91 -2.51
C ASP A 213 -10.64 17.17 -2.11
N GLY A 214 -11.16 17.87 -3.11
CA GLY A 214 -12.08 19.01 -2.90
C GLY A 214 -11.57 20.38 -3.34
N TRP A 215 -10.36 20.49 -3.91
CA TRP A 215 -9.72 21.76 -4.27
C TRP A 215 -10.11 22.29 -5.66
N PHE A 216 -10.78 21.50 -6.49
CA PHE A 216 -11.02 21.75 -7.91
C PHE A 216 -12.52 21.86 -8.25
N GLY A 217 -12.79 22.24 -9.49
CA GLY A 217 -14.11 22.38 -10.09
C GLY A 217 -14.39 23.81 -10.55
N ASN A 218 -15.11 23.94 -11.67
CA ASN A 218 -15.45 25.21 -12.28
C ASN A 218 -16.96 25.34 -12.45
N LYS A 219 -17.52 24.89 -13.59
CA LYS A 219 -18.97 24.86 -13.83
C LYS A 219 -19.71 24.06 -12.75
N TYR A 220 -19.16 22.94 -12.39
CA TYR A 220 -19.59 22.09 -11.29
C TYR A 220 -18.56 22.23 -10.17
N ARG A 221 -18.97 22.47 -8.94
CA ARG A 221 -18.04 22.59 -7.81
C ARG A 221 -17.88 21.26 -7.09
N ARG A 222 -16.66 20.93 -6.67
CA ARG A 222 -16.35 19.73 -5.89
C ARG A 222 -16.70 19.95 -4.41
N ILE A 223 -17.99 19.90 -4.08
CA ILE A 223 -18.52 20.01 -2.70
C ILE A 223 -19.10 18.68 -2.20
N GLN A 224 -19.31 17.74 -3.10
CA GLN A 224 -19.76 16.38 -2.87
C GLN A 224 -19.06 15.45 -3.86
N ASP A 225 -19.10 14.12 -3.61
CA ASP A 225 -18.47 13.11 -4.45
C ASP A 225 -19.09 12.93 -5.84
N ASN A 226 -20.20 13.60 -6.12
CA ASN A 226 -21.03 13.34 -7.30
C ASN A 226 -20.79 14.29 -8.46
N SER A 227 -19.78 15.15 -8.41
CA SER A 227 -19.51 16.13 -9.46
C SER A 227 -18.05 16.53 -9.57
N SER A 228 -17.67 17.10 -10.70
CA SER A 228 -16.41 17.79 -11.02
C SER A 228 -15.18 16.91 -11.14
N LEU A 229 -15.19 15.64 -10.72
CA LEU A 229 -14.04 14.78 -10.96
C LEU A 229 -13.78 14.74 -12.47
N GLY A 230 -12.55 14.99 -12.90
CA GLY A 230 -12.16 15.22 -14.29
C GLY A 230 -11.92 16.70 -14.65
N ASP A 231 -12.50 17.64 -13.92
CA ASP A 231 -12.37 19.08 -14.15
C ASP A 231 -11.28 19.66 -13.24
N TRP A 232 -10.02 19.47 -13.60
CA TRP A 232 -8.84 19.81 -12.79
C TRP A 232 -8.51 21.31 -12.80
N VAL A 233 -9.52 22.13 -12.57
CA VAL A 233 -9.41 23.60 -12.47
C VAL A 233 -9.56 24.00 -11.02
N VAL A 234 -8.66 24.83 -10.51
CA VAL A 234 -8.71 25.30 -9.11
C VAL A 234 -10.02 26.05 -8.84
N ASP A 235 -10.74 25.65 -7.78
CA ASP A 235 -11.89 26.40 -7.28
C ASP A 235 -11.40 27.67 -6.56
N THR A 236 -11.43 28.82 -7.25
CA THR A 236 -10.94 30.09 -6.73
C THR A 236 -11.79 30.67 -5.59
N GLN A 237 -13.00 30.15 -5.36
CA GLN A 237 -13.78 30.52 -4.17
C GLN A 237 -13.26 29.81 -2.91
N LYS A 238 -12.68 28.62 -3.05
CA LYS A 238 -12.02 27.88 -1.96
C LYS A 238 -10.58 28.35 -1.77
N LEU A 239 -9.88 28.58 -2.87
CA LEU A 239 -8.46 28.93 -2.93
C LEU A 239 -8.29 30.23 -3.75
N PRO A 240 -8.53 31.42 -3.17
CA PRO A 240 -8.44 32.70 -3.87
C PRO A 240 -7.07 32.97 -4.51
N HIS A 241 -5.99 32.50 -3.87
CA HIS A 241 -4.62 32.65 -4.39
C HIS A 241 -4.12 31.39 -5.13
N GLY A 242 -5.01 30.45 -5.42
CA GLY A 242 -4.70 29.21 -6.13
C GLY A 242 -3.74 28.28 -5.37
N ILE A 243 -3.20 27.30 -6.08
CA ILE A 243 -2.20 26.36 -5.52
C ILE A 243 -0.91 27.10 -5.15
N LYS A 244 -0.53 28.13 -5.91
CA LYS A 244 0.65 28.94 -5.62
C LYS A 244 0.60 29.58 -4.23
N GLY A 245 -0.56 30.08 -3.79
CA GLY A 245 -0.74 30.62 -2.44
C GLY A 245 -0.43 29.59 -1.36
N LEU A 246 -0.83 28.32 -1.57
CA LEU A 246 -0.57 27.24 -0.61
C LEU A 246 0.88 26.78 -0.62
N THR A 247 1.54 26.71 -1.79
CA THR A 247 2.97 26.35 -1.85
C THR A 247 3.84 27.44 -1.22
N ASP A 248 3.49 28.71 -1.37
CA ASP A 248 4.17 29.83 -0.71
C ASP A 248 3.96 29.77 0.81
N THR A 249 2.77 29.42 1.26
CA THR A 249 2.44 29.21 2.68
C THR A 249 3.24 28.05 3.28
N ALA A 250 3.31 26.91 2.60
CA ALA A 250 4.13 25.77 3.04
C ALA A 250 5.60 26.18 3.18
N LYS A 251 6.15 26.86 2.18
CA LYS A 251 7.51 27.40 2.21
C LYS A 251 7.75 28.38 3.36
N LYS A 252 6.77 29.25 3.65
CA LYS A 252 6.82 30.17 4.81
C LYS A 252 6.98 29.44 6.13
N TYR A 253 6.34 28.27 6.29
CA TYR A 253 6.43 27.45 7.49
C TYR A 253 7.55 26.41 7.44
N GLY A 254 8.33 26.35 6.37
CA GLY A 254 9.48 25.45 6.23
C GLY A 254 9.10 23.99 5.99
N ILE A 255 7.90 23.71 5.48
CA ILE A 255 7.43 22.37 5.12
C ILE A 255 7.19 22.27 3.61
N LYS A 256 7.14 21.03 3.11
CA LYS A 256 6.79 20.72 1.71
C LYS A 256 5.29 20.74 1.50
N PHE A 257 4.86 20.86 0.23
CA PHE A 257 3.46 20.81 -0.16
C PHE A 257 3.22 19.64 -1.12
N GLY A 258 2.08 18.96 -0.93
CA GLY A 258 1.57 17.90 -1.79
C GLY A 258 0.10 18.08 -2.12
N ILE A 259 -0.35 17.37 -3.15
CA ILE A 259 -1.72 17.47 -3.67
C ILE A 259 -2.28 16.11 -4.06
N TRP A 260 -3.58 15.93 -3.85
CA TRP A 260 -4.35 14.76 -4.27
C TRP A 260 -4.89 14.93 -5.69
N ILE A 261 -4.88 13.84 -6.44
CA ILE A 261 -5.54 13.71 -7.75
C ILE A 261 -6.13 12.31 -7.93
N GLU A 262 -7.18 12.19 -8.77
CA GLU A 262 -7.78 10.93 -9.21
C GLU A 262 -8.02 10.99 -10.73
N PRO A 263 -6.97 11.01 -11.56
CA PRO A 263 -7.09 11.41 -12.96
C PRO A 263 -7.54 10.29 -13.91
N GLU A 264 -7.70 9.06 -13.42
CA GLU A 264 -8.25 7.92 -14.18
C GLU A 264 -9.78 7.87 -14.19
N PHE A 265 -10.42 8.76 -13.43
CA PHE A 265 -11.86 8.80 -13.22
C PHE A 265 -12.43 10.18 -13.52
N THR A 266 -13.74 10.17 -13.77
CA THR A 266 -14.54 11.39 -13.91
C THR A 266 -15.93 11.17 -13.32
N ASN A 267 -16.66 12.25 -13.04
CA ASN A 267 -18.09 12.17 -12.78
C ASN A 267 -18.86 12.39 -14.08
N THR A 268 -20.00 11.76 -14.23
CA THR A 268 -20.95 12.07 -15.32
C THR A 268 -21.39 13.54 -15.30
N LYS A 269 -21.33 14.18 -14.12
CA LYS A 269 -21.54 15.61 -13.92
C LYS A 269 -20.20 16.35 -13.88
N SER A 270 -19.55 16.48 -15.06
CA SER A 270 -18.30 17.19 -15.28
C SER A 270 -18.27 17.85 -16.66
N GLU A 271 -17.48 18.91 -16.80
CA GLU A 271 -17.23 19.54 -18.12
C GLU A 271 -16.45 18.59 -19.02
N LEU A 272 -15.62 17.70 -18.44
CA LEU A 272 -14.88 16.69 -19.20
C LEU A 272 -15.84 15.75 -19.96
N VAL A 273 -16.83 15.19 -19.31
CA VAL A 273 -17.79 14.28 -19.93
C VAL A 273 -18.71 14.99 -20.91
N GLU A 274 -19.04 16.27 -20.66
CA GLU A 274 -19.80 17.08 -21.63
C GLU A 274 -19.04 17.26 -22.95
N LYS A 275 -17.71 17.46 -22.87
CA LYS A 275 -16.83 17.68 -24.04
C LYS A 275 -16.41 16.38 -24.71
N HIS A 276 -16.20 15.34 -23.91
CA HIS A 276 -15.65 14.06 -24.35
C HIS A 276 -16.42 12.87 -23.76
N PRO A 277 -17.70 12.68 -24.13
CA PRO A 277 -18.49 11.55 -23.65
C PRO A 277 -17.97 10.19 -24.16
N ASP A 278 -17.16 10.21 -25.21
CA ASP A 278 -16.49 9.06 -25.81
C ASP A 278 -15.21 8.61 -25.06
N TRP A 279 -14.77 9.38 -24.07
CA TRP A 279 -13.58 9.04 -23.27
C TRP A 279 -13.89 8.15 -22.06
N VAL A 280 -15.16 7.86 -21.81
CA VAL A 280 -15.61 7.00 -20.71
C VAL A 280 -15.75 5.56 -21.18
N LEU A 281 -15.28 4.61 -20.40
CA LEU A 281 -15.59 3.20 -20.63
C LEU A 281 -17.10 2.98 -20.54
N ARG A 282 -17.69 2.42 -21.58
CA ARG A 282 -19.15 2.25 -21.71
C ARG A 282 -19.50 1.01 -22.51
N SER A 283 -20.32 0.16 -21.95
CA SER A 283 -20.92 -0.95 -22.70
C SER A 283 -21.95 -0.43 -23.73
N MET A 284 -21.75 -0.74 -24.99
CA MET A 284 -22.49 -0.11 -26.12
C MET A 284 -24.02 -0.22 -26.04
N ASN A 285 -24.55 -1.31 -25.46
CA ASN A 285 -25.99 -1.63 -25.44
C ASN A 285 -26.55 -1.70 -24.01
N ARG A 286 -25.92 -1.01 -23.05
CA ARG A 286 -26.34 -0.99 -21.64
C ARG A 286 -26.31 0.42 -21.10
N GLU A 287 -27.11 0.65 -20.07
CA GLU A 287 -27.02 1.86 -19.28
C GLU A 287 -25.63 1.95 -18.61
N LEU A 288 -25.15 3.17 -18.43
CA LEU A 288 -23.86 3.44 -17.80
C LEU A 288 -23.95 3.11 -16.31
N MET A 289 -23.18 2.15 -15.86
CA MET A 289 -23.01 1.88 -14.42
C MET A 289 -22.07 2.91 -13.83
N CYS A 290 -22.50 3.55 -12.75
CA CYS A 290 -21.74 4.55 -12.04
C CYS A 290 -21.37 4.06 -10.64
N GLY A 291 -20.13 4.32 -10.23
CA GLY A 291 -19.60 3.99 -8.91
C GLY A 291 -19.89 5.09 -7.86
N ARG A 292 -18.87 5.47 -7.11
CA ARG A 292 -18.92 6.41 -5.99
C ARG A 292 -19.75 7.66 -6.30
N GLY A 293 -20.60 8.07 -5.34
CA GLY A 293 -21.49 9.21 -5.49
C GLY A 293 -22.60 9.01 -6.56
N GLY A 294 -22.75 7.80 -7.12
CA GLY A 294 -23.73 7.49 -8.18
C GLY A 294 -23.43 8.15 -9.53
N THR A 295 -22.23 8.71 -9.71
CA THR A 295 -21.85 9.46 -10.92
C THR A 295 -20.41 9.19 -11.38
N GLN A 296 -19.59 8.52 -10.58
CA GLN A 296 -18.19 8.25 -10.93
C GLN A 296 -18.08 7.15 -11.98
N VAL A 297 -17.27 7.39 -13.00
CA VAL A 297 -17.02 6.48 -14.12
C VAL A 297 -15.53 6.47 -14.47
N VAL A 298 -15.10 5.39 -15.12
CA VAL A 298 -13.69 5.16 -15.49
C VAL A 298 -13.41 5.76 -16.86
N LEU A 299 -12.30 6.48 -17.00
CA LEU A 299 -11.80 6.97 -18.28
C LEU A 299 -11.14 5.83 -19.08
N ASP A 300 -11.28 5.84 -20.38
CA ASP A 300 -10.75 4.81 -21.28
C ASP A 300 -9.25 4.97 -21.56
N LEU A 301 -8.41 4.44 -20.70
CA LEU A 301 -6.94 4.47 -20.89
C LEU A 301 -6.44 3.58 -22.05
N CYS A 302 -7.32 2.80 -22.72
CA CYS A 302 -6.95 2.19 -23.99
C CYS A 302 -6.76 3.26 -25.09
N ASN A 303 -7.37 4.45 -24.91
CA ASN A 303 -7.31 5.56 -25.85
C ASN A 303 -6.09 6.47 -25.58
N PRO A 304 -5.13 6.61 -26.53
CA PRO A 304 -3.97 7.49 -26.35
C PRO A 304 -4.32 8.95 -26.01
N LYS A 305 -5.46 9.48 -26.54
CA LYS A 305 -5.91 10.84 -26.19
C LYS A 305 -6.28 10.97 -24.72
N VAL A 306 -6.84 9.93 -24.13
CA VAL A 306 -7.16 9.88 -22.70
C VAL A 306 -5.86 9.77 -21.88
N GLN A 307 -4.88 8.97 -22.35
CA GLN A 307 -3.55 8.91 -21.72
C GLN A 307 -2.87 10.30 -21.77
N ASP A 308 -2.97 11.03 -22.88
CA ASP A 308 -2.45 12.40 -23.01
C ASP A 308 -3.17 13.36 -22.06
N PHE A 309 -4.46 13.23 -21.90
CA PHE A 309 -5.23 14.01 -20.91
C PHE A 309 -4.74 13.73 -19.49
N VAL A 310 -4.66 12.48 -19.07
CA VAL A 310 -4.21 12.09 -17.72
C VAL A 310 -2.78 12.58 -17.45
N PHE A 311 -1.89 12.44 -18.44
CA PHE A 311 -0.55 13.03 -18.34
C PHE A 311 -0.61 14.56 -18.18
N SER A 312 -1.46 15.23 -18.96
CA SER A 312 -1.59 16.69 -18.93
C SER A 312 -2.11 17.25 -17.61
N VAL A 313 -2.89 16.47 -16.86
CA VAL A 313 -3.34 16.84 -15.50
C VAL A 313 -2.13 17.00 -14.59
N VAL A 314 -1.26 15.99 -14.54
CA VAL A 314 -0.04 16.04 -13.72
C VAL A 314 0.94 17.10 -14.23
N ASP A 315 1.16 17.13 -15.53
CA ASP A 315 2.06 18.10 -16.18
C ASP A 315 1.62 19.54 -15.95
N GLY A 316 0.31 19.80 -16.04
CA GLY A 316 -0.27 21.11 -15.82
C GLY A 316 -0.18 21.59 -14.36
N LEU A 317 -0.23 20.67 -13.40
CA LEU A 317 -0.05 20.97 -11.98
C LEU A 317 1.42 21.28 -11.67
N LEU A 318 2.32 20.38 -12.05
CA LEU A 318 3.73 20.46 -11.69
C LEU A 318 4.49 21.53 -12.48
N SER A 319 4.18 21.76 -13.76
CA SER A 319 4.84 22.82 -14.55
C SER A 319 4.46 24.22 -14.08
N LYS A 320 3.22 24.42 -13.60
CA LYS A 320 2.75 25.70 -13.05
C LYS A 320 3.14 25.92 -11.59
N ASN A 321 3.35 24.85 -10.85
CA ASN A 321 3.68 24.88 -9.42
C ASN A 321 4.83 23.90 -9.13
N PRO A 322 6.05 24.22 -9.54
CA PRO A 322 7.22 23.33 -9.40
C PRO A 322 7.60 23.05 -7.94
N GLU A 323 7.02 23.78 -7.00
CA GLU A 323 7.20 23.58 -5.56
C GLU A 323 6.35 22.42 -5.00
N ILE A 324 5.44 21.82 -5.79
CA ILE A 324 4.73 20.61 -5.39
C ILE A 324 5.75 19.46 -5.31
N ALA A 325 5.93 18.93 -4.10
CA ALA A 325 6.90 17.87 -3.82
C ALA A 325 6.26 16.47 -3.78
N TYR A 326 4.92 16.40 -3.75
CA TYR A 326 4.21 15.16 -3.51
C TYR A 326 2.84 15.12 -4.22
N ILE A 327 2.52 13.95 -4.76
CA ILE A 327 1.20 13.65 -5.33
C ILE A 327 0.62 12.41 -4.65
N LYS A 328 -0.59 12.52 -4.08
CA LYS A 328 -1.44 11.38 -3.74
C LYS A 328 -2.31 11.07 -4.96
N TRP A 329 -2.02 9.96 -5.60
CA TRP A 329 -2.78 9.49 -6.78
C TRP A 329 -3.78 8.44 -6.37
N ASP A 330 -5.04 8.77 -6.44
CA ASP A 330 -6.14 7.91 -6.03
C ASP A 330 -6.85 7.24 -7.22
N ALA A 331 -7.62 6.19 -6.93
CA ALA A 331 -8.43 5.44 -7.89
C ALA A 331 -9.58 4.74 -7.16
N ASN A 332 -10.73 5.41 -7.05
CA ASN A 332 -11.83 4.99 -6.18
C ASN A 332 -12.92 4.19 -6.91
N GLY A 333 -12.55 3.37 -7.87
CA GLY A 333 -13.50 2.57 -8.62
C GLY A 333 -12.87 1.38 -9.32
N GLU A 334 -13.71 0.55 -9.91
CA GLU A 334 -13.37 -0.61 -10.72
C GLU A 334 -13.88 -0.44 -12.15
N ILE A 335 -13.43 -1.26 -13.09
CA ILE A 335 -13.96 -1.26 -14.44
C ILE A 335 -15.31 -1.98 -14.46
N MET A 336 -16.38 -1.21 -14.21
CA MET A 336 -17.77 -1.70 -14.19
C MET A 336 -18.38 -1.82 -15.59
N ASN A 337 -17.90 -1.01 -16.54
CA ASN A 337 -18.43 -0.94 -17.90
C ASN A 337 -17.44 -1.57 -18.88
N TYR A 338 -17.82 -2.70 -19.44
CA TYR A 338 -17.00 -3.46 -20.38
C TYR A 338 -17.24 -3.00 -21.81
N GLY A 339 -16.61 -1.92 -22.21
CA GLY A 339 -16.67 -1.38 -23.57
C GLY A 339 -15.82 -0.12 -23.74
N SER A 340 -15.11 -0.03 -24.85
CA SER A 340 -14.29 1.10 -25.26
C SER A 340 -14.83 1.68 -26.57
N SER A 341 -15.05 2.99 -26.61
CA SER A 341 -15.39 3.69 -27.86
C SER A 341 -14.20 3.79 -28.82
N TYR A 342 -12.98 3.62 -28.30
CA TYR A 342 -11.74 3.68 -29.08
C TYR A 342 -11.38 2.34 -29.72
N LEU A 343 -11.49 1.24 -28.96
CA LEU A 343 -11.12 -0.09 -29.45
C LEU A 343 -12.09 -0.58 -30.55
N PRO A 344 -11.59 -1.19 -31.63
CA PRO A 344 -12.45 -1.83 -32.62
C PRO A 344 -13.28 -2.96 -32.00
N LYS A 345 -14.40 -3.29 -32.60
CA LYS A 345 -15.38 -4.27 -32.10
C LYS A 345 -14.73 -5.64 -31.76
N ASP A 346 -13.78 -6.04 -32.55
CA ASP A 346 -13.09 -7.32 -32.43
C ASP A 346 -11.91 -7.32 -31.45
N LYS A 347 -11.59 -6.15 -30.83
CA LYS A 347 -10.58 -5.98 -29.77
C LYS A 347 -11.17 -5.50 -28.44
N GLN A 348 -12.49 -5.54 -28.26
CA GLN A 348 -13.11 -5.11 -26.99
C GLN A 348 -12.63 -5.94 -25.79
N SER A 349 -12.26 -7.20 -25.99
CA SER A 349 -11.68 -8.06 -24.94
C SER A 349 -10.28 -7.61 -24.45
N HIS A 350 -9.64 -6.65 -25.11
CA HIS A 350 -8.35 -6.11 -24.69
C HIS A 350 -8.45 -5.14 -23.51
N ILE A 351 -9.64 -4.62 -23.18
CA ILE A 351 -9.86 -3.50 -22.24
C ILE A 351 -9.05 -3.67 -20.94
N TYR A 352 -9.18 -4.80 -20.26
CA TYR A 352 -8.52 -4.99 -18.95
C TYR A 352 -6.99 -5.02 -19.03
N ILE A 353 -6.44 -5.40 -20.16
CA ILE A 353 -4.99 -5.45 -20.38
C ILE A 353 -4.50 -4.09 -20.89
N ASP A 354 -5.15 -3.54 -21.91
CA ASP A 354 -4.71 -2.30 -22.56
C ASP A 354 -4.99 -1.06 -21.70
N TYR A 355 -6.03 -1.10 -20.84
CA TYR A 355 -6.22 -0.08 -19.80
C TYR A 355 -4.99 0.04 -18.89
N HIS A 356 -4.55 -1.08 -18.35
CA HIS A 356 -3.40 -1.08 -17.44
C HIS A 356 -2.09 -0.73 -18.16
N ARG A 357 -1.90 -1.19 -19.39
CA ARG A 357 -0.76 -0.76 -20.24
C ARG A 357 -0.78 0.74 -20.51
N GLY A 358 -1.97 1.29 -20.73
CA GLY A 358 -2.17 2.74 -20.88
C GLY A 358 -1.79 3.51 -19.61
N LEU A 359 -2.17 3.00 -18.43
CA LEU A 359 -1.75 3.56 -17.15
C LEU A 359 -0.21 3.55 -17.01
N ILE A 360 0.43 2.42 -17.30
CA ILE A 360 1.89 2.31 -17.22
C ILE A 360 2.57 3.32 -18.15
N ASN A 361 2.08 3.46 -19.39
CA ASN A 361 2.61 4.46 -20.32
C ASN A 361 2.53 5.89 -19.76
N VAL A 362 1.42 6.25 -19.13
CA VAL A 362 1.27 7.56 -18.46
C VAL A 362 2.27 7.72 -17.32
N LEU A 363 2.40 6.71 -16.46
CA LEU A 363 3.29 6.74 -15.31
C LEU A 363 4.77 6.82 -15.74
N GLU A 364 5.18 6.10 -16.77
CA GLU A 364 6.53 6.18 -17.37
C GLU A 364 6.84 7.59 -17.87
N ARG A 365 5.91 8.22 -18.59
CA ARG A 365 6.05 9.60 -19.08
C ARG A 365 6.18 10.60 -17.93
N ILE A 366 5.38 10.42 -16.84
CA ILE A 366 5.47 11.27 -15.65
C ILE A 366 6.84 11.11 -14.99
N ARG A 367 7.30 9.87 -14.79
CA ARG A 367 8.61 9.61 -14.17
C ARG A 367 9.78 10.12 -14.99
N ALA A 368 9.69 10.04 -16.32
CA ALA A 368 10.71 10.60 -17.20
C ALA A 368 10.83 12.13 -17.07
N LYS A 369 9.72 12.84 -16.84
CA LYS A 369 9.70 14.30 -16.73
C LYS A 369 9.86 14.81 -15.29
N TYR A 370 9.32 14.10 -14.31
CA TYR A 370 9.27 14.49 -12.90
C TYR A 370 9.81 13.39 -11.96
N PRO A 371 11.10 13.04 -12.06
CA PRO A 371 11.68 11.92 -11.30
C PRO A 371 11.71 12.16 -9.79
N ASP A 372 11.79 13.42 -9.34
CA ASP A 372 11.98 13.77 -7.92
C ASP A 372 10.67 13.94 -7.14
N VAL A 373 9.52 14.04 -7.80
CA VAL A 373 8.22 14.17 -7.13
C VAL A 373 7.86 12.85 -6.46
N VAL A 374 7.60 12.88 -5.17
CA VAL A 374 7.12 11.70 -4.44
C VAL A 374 5.69 11.41 -4.86
N MET A 375 5.40 10.17 -5.23
CA MET A 375 4.04 9.72 -5.58
C MET A 375 3.60 8.61 -4.66
N GLN A 376 2.41 8.76 -4.08
CA GLN A 376 1.71 7.74 -3.30
C GLN A 376 0.60 7.12 -4.13
N ALA A 377 0.59 5.80 -4.21
CA ALA A 377 -0.52 5.05 -4.78
C ALA A 377 -1.65 4.92 -3.75
N CYS A 378 -2.86 5.32 -4.14
CA CYS A 378 -4.09 5.12 -3.39
C CYS A 378 -5.14 4.50 -4.32
N GLY A 379 -6.09 3.77 -3.77
CA GLY A 379 -7.18 3.19 -4.52
C GLY A 379 -8.26 2.73 -3.54
N SER A 380 -9.03 3.67 -2.99
CA SER A 380 -9.90 3.41 -1.84
C SER A 380 -9.09 2.74 -0.72
N GLY A 381 -8.06 3.41 -0.24
CA GLY A 381 -7.08 2.80 0.66
C GLY A 381 -6.02 1.97 -0.06
N GLY A 382 -5.80 0.74 0.38
CA GLY A 382 -4.77 -0.18 -0.11
C GLY A 382 -4.99 -0.77 -1.49
N GLY A 383 -6.04 -0.36 -2.20
CA GLY A 383 -6.42 -0.95 -3.49
C GLY A 383 -5.34 -0.89 -4.59
N ARG A 384 -4.38 0.02 -4.47
CA ARG A 384 -3.24 0.11 -5.40
C ARG A 384 -1.96 -0.56 -4.90
N ALA A 385 -1.99 -1.27 -3.77
CA ALA A 385 -0.85 -2.04 -3.28
C ALA A 385 -0.56 -3.21 -4.24
N SER A 386 0.37 -3.02 -5.17
CA SER A 386 0.76 -4.02 -6.17
C SER A 386 2.13 -3.72 -6.75
N TYR A 387 2.96 -4.73 -6.88
CA TYR A 387 4.26 -4.63 -7.58
C TYR A 387 4.13 -4.36 -9.08
N GLY A 388 2.93 -4.36 -9.64
CA GLY A 388 2.67 -3.92 -11.00
C GLY A 388 2.74 -2.39 -11.17
N VAL A 389 2.52 -1.61 -10.10
CA VAL A 389 2.56 -0.15 -10.13
C VAL A 389 3.65 0.46 -9.24
N MET A 390 4.10 -0.25 -8.20
CA MET A 390 5.12 0.25 -7.27
C MET A 390 6.45 0.67 -7.90
N PRO A 391 6.88 0.16 -9.08
CA PRO A 391 8.03 0.72 -9.80
C PRO A 391 7.87 2.21 -10.19
N TYR A 392 6.67 2.75 -10.12
CA TYR A 392 6.35 4.15 -10.41
C TYR A 392 5.92 4.95 -9.18
N PHE A 393 5.65 4.29 -8.03
CA PHE A 393 5.22 4.94 -6.79
C PHE A 393 6.25 4.73 -5.67
N ASN A 394 6.43 5.77 -4.87
CA ASN A 394 7.37 5.74 -3.74
C ASN A 394 6.79 5.02 -2.53
N GLU A 395 5.48 5.01 -2.40
CA GLU A 395 4.71 4.43 -1.31
C GLU A 395 3.25 4.24 -1.70
N PHE A 396 2.49 3.55 -0.87
CA PHE A 396 1.05 3.45 -1.02
C PHE A 396 0.32 3.73 0.30
N TRP A 397 -0.92 4.19 0.20
CA TRP A 397 -1.83 4.31 1.32
C TRP A 397 -2.32 2.91 1.70
N VAL A 398 -2.07 2.50 2.95
CA VAL A 398 -2.31 1.11 3.36
C VAL A 398 -3.79 0.79 3.51
N SER A 399 -4.57 1.74 4.03
CA SER A 399 -6.02 1.62 4.19
C SER A 399 -6.65 2.96 4.53
N ASP A 400 -7.86 3.22 4.04
CA ASP A 400 -8.70 4.32 4.50
C ASP A 400 -9.20 4.12 5.95
N ASN A 401 -9.12 2.89 6.45
CA ASN A 401 -9.41 2.61 7.85
C ASN A 401 -8.25 3.07 8.72
N THR A 402 -8.44 4.17 9.43
CA THR A 402 -7.44 4.81 10.29
C THR A 402 -7.56 4.42 11.77
N ASP A 403 -8.46 3.49 12.13
CA ASP A 403 -8.57 2.94 13.49
C ASP A 403 -7.27 2.21 13.86
N ALA A 404 -6.55 2.71 14.88
CA ALA A 404 -5.23 2.20 15.24
C ALA A 404 -5.23 0.71 15.64
N LEU A 405 -6.31 0.21 16.27
CA LEU A 405 -6.41 -1.22 16.58
C LEU A 405 -6.55 -2.06 15.31
N GLN A 406 -7.42 -1.65 14.38
CA GLN A 406 -7.62 -2.39 13.13
C GLN A 406 -6.40 -2.29 12.21
N ARG A 407 -5.67 -1.17 12.26
CA ARG A 407 -4.41 -1.00 11.53
C ARG A 407 -3.33 -1.99 11.95
N LEU A 408 -3.30 -2.46 13.19
CA LEU A 408 -2.37 -3.54 13.58
C LEU A 408 -2.56 -4.79 12.73
N PHE A 409 -3.79 -5.17 12.42
CA PHE A 409 -4.08 -6.33 11.57
C PHE A 409 -3.75 -6.07 10.10
N ILE A 410 -4.17 -4.91 9.58
CA ILE A 410 -3.95 -4.53 8.18
C ILE A 410 -2.44 -4.38 7.90
N GLN A 411 -1.72 -3.65 8.75
CA GLN A 411 -0.27 -3.43 8.61
C GLN A 411 0.52 -4.73 8.78
N TRP A 412 0.08 -5.61 9.66
CA TRP A 412 0.67 -6.94 9.83
C TRP A 412 0.56 -7.75 8.54
N GLY A 413 -0.64 -7.89 7.98
CA GLY A 413 -0.85 -8.62 6.72
C GLY A 413 -0.04 -8.02 5.57
N THR A 414 -0.08 -6.69 5.42
CA THR A 414 0.70 -5.97 4.40
C THR A 414 2.20 -6.28 4.49
N SER A 415 2.73 -6.38 5.70
CA SER A 415 4.15 -6.62 5.96
C SER A 415 4.66 -8.00 5.53
N TYR A 416 3.79 -8.93 5.12
CA TYR A 416 4.27 -10.19 4.55
C TYR A 416 4.95 -9.98 3.19
N PHE A 417 4.53 -8.97 2.44
CA PHE A 417 5.01 -8.76 1.07
C PHE A 417 5.65 -7.39 0.83
N TYR A 418 5.31 -6.36 1.62
CA TYR A 418 5.73 -4.99 1.37
C TYR A 418 6.60 -4.42 2.51
N PRO A 419 7.70 -3.70 2.18
CA PRO A 419 8.57 -3.08 3.17
C PRO A 419 7.91 -1.84 3.81
N SER A 420 8.26 -1.56 5.04
CA SER A 420 7.74 -0.45 5.83
C SER A 420 7.91 0.94 5.19
N ILE A 421 8.97 1.15 4.40
CA ILE A 421 9.19 2.42 3.66
C ILE A 421 8.09 2.69 2.62
N ALA A 422 7.44 1.65 2.11
CA ALA A 422 6.35 1.77 1.15
C ALA A 422 4.97 1.92 1.81
N MET A 423 4.87 1.71 3.12
CA MET A 423 3.61 1.64 3.85
C MET A 423 3.31 2.96 4.57
N ALA A 424 2.44 3.79 4.00
CA ALA A 424 1.99 5.02 4.63
C ALA A 424 1.01 4.74 5.78
N GLN A 425 1.28 5.30 6.97
CA GLN A 425 0.52 5.06 8.19
C GLN A 425 0.25 6.37 8.92
N HIS A 426 -1.02 6.63 9.24
CA HIS A 426 -1.41 7.91 9.80
C HIS A 426 -2.03 7.79 11.19
N VAL A 427 -1.72 8.79 12.02
CA VAL A 427 -2.42 9.08 13.27
C VAL A 427 -3.72 9.81 12.95
N SER A 428 -4.85 9.27 13.36
CA SER A 428 -6.19 9.85 13.17
C SER A 428 -6.78 10.40 14.46
N ALA A 429 -7.97 10.99 14.37
CA ALA A 429 -8.74 11.49 15.51
C ALA A 429 -9.16 10.39 16.49
N SER A 430 -9.51 10.77 17.71
CA SER A 430 -10.17 9.93 18.70
C SER A 430 -11.34 10.73 19.31
N PRO A 431 -12.60 10.26 19.20
CA PRO A 431 -13.03 9.01 18.56
C PRO A 431 -12.66 8.91 17.08
N ASN A 432 -12.34 7.69 16.62
CA ASN A 432 -12.04 7.45 15.21
C ASN A 432 -13.26 7.68 14.32
N HIS A 433 -13.09 8.27 13.14
CA HIS A 433 -14.20 8.69 12.27
C HIS A 433 -15.01 7.52 11.70
N GLN A 434 -14.38 6.34 11.47
CA GLN A 434 -15.05 5.18 10.91
C GLN A 434 -15.65 4.28 11.99
N THR A 435 -14.92 4.02 13.06
CA THR A 435 -15.29 3.01 14.06
C THR A 435 -15.89 3.58 15.34
N GLY A 436 -15.73 4.89 15.57
CA GLY A 436 -16.12 5.53 16.83
C GLY A 436 -15.25 5.13 18.05
N ARG A 437 -14.16 4.37 17.82
CA ARG A 437 -13.29 3.88 18.89
C ARG A 437 -12.49 5.00 19.54
N LEU A 438 -12.44 4.95 20.88
CA LEU A 438 -11.59 5.82 21.68
C LEU A 438 -10.24 5.13 21.91
N VAL A 439 -9.15 5.73 21.41
CA VAL A 439 -7.80 5.20 21.53
C VAL A 439 -6.85 6.31 22.00
N PRO A 440 -6.00 6.07 23.01
CA PRO A 440 -5.01 7.04 23.47
C PRO A 440 -4.08 7.53 22.36
N LEU A 441 -3.68 8.80 22.41
CA LEU A 441 -2.83 9.41 21.39
C LEU A 441 -1.47 8.70 21.26
N LYS A 442 -0.89 8.27 22.38
CA LYS A 442 0.36 7.48 22.40
C LYS A 442 0.23 6.21 21.57
N PHE A 443 -0.81 5.40 21.80
CA PHE A 443 -1.03 4.15 21.05
C PHE A 443 -1.22 4.40 19.55
N ARG A 444 -1.97 5.45 19.18
CA ARG A 444 -2.16 5.83 17.76
C ARG A 444 -0.83 6.19 17.08
N PHE A 445 0.05 6.94 17.76
CA PHE A 445 1.39 7.24 17.28
C PHE A 445 2.25 5.99 17.18
N ASP A 446 2.28 5.16 18.22
CA ASP A 446 3.13 3.96 18.25
C ASP A 446 2.75 2.97 17.14
N VAL A 447 1.44 2.82 16.83
CA VAL A 447 0.98 2.03 15.68
C VAL A 447 1.41 2.67 14.36
N ALA A 448 1.26 3.97 14.20
CA ALA A 448 1.63 4.67 12.97
C ALA A 448 3.17 4.71 12.75
N MET A 449 3.97 4.65 13.81
CA MET A 449 5.43 4.60 13.74
C MET A 449 5.98 3.27 13.17
N THR A 450 5.15 2.22 13.05
CA THR A 450 5.60 0.94 12.47
C THR A 450 5.78 0.98 10.94
N GLY A 451 5.56 2.12 10.30
CA GLY A 451 5.83 2.36 8.89
C GLY A 451 6.22 3.80 8.64
N ARG A 452 5.81 4.37 7.51
CA ARG A 452 6.03 5.80 7.23
C ARG A 452 4.99 6.62 7.99
N LEU A 453 5.44 7.27 9.06
CA LEU A 453 4.59 8.09 9.92
C LEU A 453 3.97 9.26 9.17
N GLY A 454 2.68 9.45 9.36
CA GLY A 454 1.92 10.63 9.00
C GLY A 454 0.78 10.88 9.98
N MET A 455 0.02 11.93 9.72
CA MET A 455 -1.18 12.29 10.47
C MET A 455 -2.33 12.58 9.51
N GLU A 456 -3.54 12.31 9.95
CA GLU A 456 -4.77 12.60 9.22
C GLU A 456 -5.82 13.05 10.25
N ILE A 457 -5.66 14.27 10.71
CA ILE A 457 -6.40 14.85 11.84
C ILE A 457 -6.49 16.37 11.64
N GLN A 458 -7.50 17.00 12.25
CA GLN A 458 -7.58 18.45 12.30
C GLN A 458 -6.80 18.99 13.52
N PRO A 459 -5.61 19.61 13.34
CA PRO A 459 -4.76 20.04 14.45
C PRO A 459 -5.39 21.05 15.40
N LYS A 460 -6.32 21.91 14.92
CA LYS A 460 -7.00 22.89 15.78
C LYS A 460 -7.90 22.24 16.85
N ASN A 461 -8.32 20.98 16.63
CA ASN A 461 -9.13 20.23 17.58
C ASN A 461 -8.29 19.56 18.68
N MET A 462 -6.96 19.58 18.55
CA MET A 462 -6.02 19.07 19.55
C MET A 462 -5.79 20.12 20.65
N ASN A 463 -5.80 19.68 21.90
CA ASN A 463 -5.43 20.54 23.02
C ASN A 463 -3.90 20.76 23.08
N ALA A 464 -3.44 21.59 24.03
CA ALA A 464 -2.01 21.93 24.14
C ALA A 464 -1.12 20.72 24.46
N ASP A 465 -1.58 19.84 25.36
CA ASP A 465 -0.83 18.65 25.78
C ASP A 465 -0.72 17.63 24.63
N GLU A 466 -1.79 17.47 23.85
CA GLU A 466 -1.80 16.61 22.66
C GLU A 466 -0.85 17.14 21.56
N LYS A 467 -0.79 18.47 21.36
CA LYS A 467 0.17 19.09 20.43
C LYS A 467 1.61 18.91 20.89
N GLU A 468 1.88 19.10 22.18
CA GLU A 468 3.22 18.90 22.75
C GLU A 468 3.65 17.42 22.68
N PHE A 469 2.75 16.50 23.02
CA PHE A 469 3.01 15.07 22.85
C PHE A 469 3.29 14.72 21.40
N SER A 470 2.50 15.24 20.45
CA SER A 470 2.68 14.99 19.02
C SER A 470 4.02 15.48 18.52
N LYS A 471 4.48 16.65 18.97
CA LYS A 471 5.81 17.17 18.68
C LYS A 471 6.90 16.23 19.16
N LYS A 472 6.83 15.78 20.41
CA LYS A 472 7.76 14.81 20.98
C LYS A 472 7.74 13.48 20.22
N ALA A 473 6.57 12.99 19.84
CA ALA A 473 6.40 11.75 19.08
C ALA A 473 7.01 11.86 17.65
N ILE A 474 6.78 12.98 16.98
CA ILE A 474 7.39 13.27 15.67
C ILE A 474 8.92 13.33 15.78
N ASP A 475 9.47 14.01 16.78
CA ASP A 475 10.93 14.07 17.00
C ASP A 475 11.49 12.69 17.33
N THR A 476 10.78 11.89 18.13
CA THR A 476 11.12 10.49 18.40
C THR A 476 11.21 9.68 17.11
N TYR A 477 10.17 9.78 16.25
CA TYR A 477 10.17 9.07 14.98
C TYR A 477 11.31 9.49 14.06
N LYS A 478 11.64 10.77 13.98
CA LYS A 478 12.81 11.25 13.22
C LYS A 478 14.10 10.54 13.64
N GLY A 479 14.25 10.28 14.95
CA GLY A 479 15.41 9.56 15.49
C GLY A 479 15.49 8.08 15.11
N ILE A 480 14.34 7.43 14.93
CA ILE A 480 14.27 5.99 14.62
C ILE A 480 13.84 5.68 13.18
N ARG A 481 13.43 6.66 12.42
CA ARG A 481 12.82 6.52 11.08
C ARG A 481 13.67 5.67 10.12
N THR A 482 14.98 5.81 10.13
CA THR A 482 15.88 5.03 9.27
C THR A 482 15.91 3.55 9.66
N VAL A 483 15.81 3.22 10.95
CA VAL A 483 15.69 1.83 11.40
C VAL A 483 14.37 1.23 10.94
N ILE A 484 13.27 2.00 11.04
CA ILE A 484 11.94 1.53 10.62
C ILE A 484 11.87 1.37 9.10
N GLN A 485 12.30 2.36 8.32
CA GLN A 485 12.10 2.38 6.88
C GLN A 485 13.07 1.48 6.11
N TYR A 486 14.28 1.24 6.64
CA TYR A 486 15.32 0.44 5.95
C TYR A 486 15.67 -0.86 6.67
N GLY A 487 15.35 -1.00 7.95
CA GLY A 487 15.65 -2.20 8.73
C GLY A 487 14.86 -3.42 8.26
N ASP A 488 15.39 -4.58 8.59
CA ASP A 488 14.69 -5.84 8.42
C ASP A 488 13.61 -5.99 9.48
N GLN A 489 12.41 -6.32 9.05
CA GLN A 489 11.26 -6.51 9.93
C GLN A 489 11.17 -7.94 10.45
N TYR A 490 10.94 -8.07 11.74
CA TYR A 490 10.66 -9.33 12.44
C TYR A 490 9.31 -9.24 13.12
N ARG A 491 8.38 -10.12 12.75
CA ARG A 491 7.07 -10.29 13.38
C ARG A 491 7.21 -11.28 14.53
N LEU A 492 6.85 -10.89 15.75
CA LEU A 492 7.14 -11.68 16.96
C LEU A 492 5.88 -12.30 17.58
N ILE A 493 4.85 -11.49 17.83
CA ILE A 493 3.55 -11.96 18.32
C ILE A 493 2.49 -11.42 17.37
N SER A 494 1.79 -12.33 16.71
CA SER A 494 0.78 -11.96 15.71
C SER A 494 -0.49 -11.41 16.38
N PRO A 495 -1.09 -10.32 15.84
CA PRO A 495 -2.39 -9.85 16.30
C PRO A 495 -3.51 -10.85 16.04
N TYR A 496 -3.31 -11.80 15.13
CA TYR A 496 -4.26 -12.89 14.85
C TYR A 496 -4.17 -14.03 15.86
N GLU A 497 -3.11 -14.10 16.68
CA GLU A 497 -3.05 -15.03 17.80
C GLU A 497 -3.96 -14.51 18.92
N LYS A 498 -4.70 -15.39 19.58
CA LYS A 498 -5.60 -15.04 20.71
C LYS A 498 -4.80 -14.73 21.99
N LYS A 499 -3.86 -13.78 21.91
CA LYS A 499 -2.96 -13.41 23.02
C LYS A 499 -3.19 -12.01 23.58
N ALA A 500 -4.15 -11.24 23.04
CA ALA A 500 -4.44 -9.87 23.44
C ALA A 500 -3.27 -8.88 23.27
N VAL A 501 -2.15 -9.31 22.71
CA VAL A 501 -0.96 -8.49 22.43
C VAL A 501 -0.44 -8.78 21.03
N ALA A 502 0.16 -7.76 20.42
CA ALA A 502 0.93 -7.90 19.19
C ALA A 502 2.33 -7.31 19.40
N SER A 503 3.33 -7.84 18.71
CA SER A 503 4.68 -7.27 18.75
C SER A 503 5.47 -7.52 17.47
N MET A 504 6.31 -6.58 17.12
CA MET A 504 7.21 -6.63 15.97
C MET A 504 8.46 -5.80 16.24
N MET A 505 9.48 -6.01 15.44
CA MET A 505 10.69 -5.20 15.54
C MET A 505 11.35 -4.99 14.19
N TYR A 506 12.19 -3.98 14.12
CA TYR A 506 13.04 -3.63 12.98
C TYR A 506 14.48 -3.62 13.42
N VAL A 507 15.36 -4.21 12.62
CA VAL A 507 16.79 -4.34 12.92
C VAL A 507 17.60 -3.82 11.76
N THR A 508 18.59 -2.97 12.02
CA THR A 508 19.53 -2.51 10.99
C THR A 508 20.36 -3.67 10.43
N GLU A 509 20.84 -3.53 9.20
CA GLU A 509 21.65 -4.55 8.54
C GLU A 509 22.90 -4.92 9.36
N ASN A 510 23.57 -3.94 9.98
CA ASN A 510 24.74 -4.15 10.83
C ASN A 510 24.39 -4.69 12.22
N LYS A 511 23.09 -4.80 12.55
CA LYS A 511 22.59 -5.24 13.86
C LYS A 511 23.15 -4.40 15.03
N ASP A 512 23.39 -3.13 14.79
CA ASP A 512 23.85 -2.15 15.79
C ASP A 512 22.70 -1.40 16.46
N ARG A 513 21.56 -1.33 15.78
CA ARG A 513 20.33 -0.72 16.30
C ARG A 513 19.11 -1.57 15.96
N ALA A 514 18.15 -1.57 16.87
CA ALA A 514 16.83 -2.13 16.61
C ALA A 514 15.75 -1.29 17.30
N VAL A 515 14.53 -1.37 16.79
CA VAL A 515 13.34 -0.77 17.41
C VAL A 515 12.27 -1.84 17.54
N PHE A 516 11.85 -2.08 18.77
CA PHE A 516 10.81 -3.05 19.12
C PHE A 516 9.53 -2.34 19.47
N PHE A 517 8.40 -2.88 19.01
CA PHE A 517 7.05 -2.42 19.31
C PHE A 517 6.26 -3.54 19.97
N ALA A 518 5.51 -3.19 21.01
CA ALA A 518 4.50 -4.07 21.61
C ALA A 518 3.22 -3.29 21.87
N PHE A 519 2.08 -3.96 21.65
CA PHE A 519 0.75 -3.37 21.69
C PHE A 519 -0.20 -4.27 22.51
N LYS A 520 -0.88 -3.70 23.50
CA LYS A 520 -1.96 -4.35 24.24
C LYS A 520 -3.29 -4.05 23.53
N MET A 521 -3.86 -5.05 22.88
CA MET A 521 -5.10 -4.93 22.12
C MET A 521 -6.36 -5.08 22.96
N GLU A 522 -6.28 -5.92 23.97
CA GLU A 522 -7.39 -6.25 24.87
C GLU A 522 -6.89 -6.43 26.30
N HIS A 523 -7.72 -6.11 27.28
CA HIS A 523 -7.40 -6.30 28.68
C HIS A 523 -8.40 -7.25 29.34
N TYR A 524 -7.90 -8.27 30.01
CA TYR A 524 -8.69 -9.27 30.72
C TYR A 524 -8.49 -9.17 32.23
N VAL A 525 -9.50 -9.55 33.00
CA VAL A 525 -9.36 -9.75 34.44
C VAL A 525 -8.36 -10.87 34.69
N ASN A 526 -7.35 -10.60 35.54
CA ASN A 526 -6.24 -11.51 35.83
C ASN A 526 -5.44 -11.94 34.57
N PRO A 527 -4.87 -11.00 33.83
CA PRO A 527 -4.15 -11.30 32.61
C PRO A 527 -2.86 -12.06 32.93
N ARG A 528 -2.53 -13.06 32.11
CA ARG A 528 -1.21 -13.67 32.14
C ARG A 528 -0.21 -12.72 31.51
N LEU A 529 0.99 -12.61 32.09
CA LEU A 529 2.10 -11.91 31.46
C LEU A 529 2.47 -12.61 30.16
N HIS A 530 2.51 -11.86 29.07
CA HIS A 530 2.99 -12.37 27.79
C HIS A 530 4.51 -12.26 27.76
N HIS A 531 5.15 -13.33 27.33
CA HIS A 531 6.60 -13.39 27.18
C HIS A 531 6.95 -13.28 25.70
N VAL A 532 7.91 -12.43 25.35
CA VAL A 532 8.39 -12.23 23.98
C VAL A 532 9.88 -12.53 23.90
N ARG A 533 10.30 -13.22 22.85
CA ARG A 533 11.70 -13.36 22.45
C ARG A 533 11.91 -12.47 21.24
N LEU A 534 13.02 -11.73 21.26
CA LEU A 534 13.41 -10.92 20.11
C LEU A 534 14.02 -11.79 19.02
N ASP A 535 14.21 -11.20 17.85
CA ASP A 535 14.84 -11.89 16.71
C ASP A 535 15.71 -10.92 15.90
N GLY A 536 16.61 -11.46 15.06
CA GLY A 536 17.45 -10.68 14.16
C GLY A 536 18.63 -9.95 14.79
N LEU A 537 18.79 -9.98 16.11
CA LEU A 537 19.94 -9.39 16.79
C LEU A 537 21.23 -10.21 16.58
N ASP A 538 22.38 -9.64 16.95
CA ASP A 538 23.63 -10.38 17.03
C ASP A 538 23.79 -10.96 18.44
N LYS A 539 23.90 -12.28 18.56
CA LYS A 539 24.05 -12.98 19.86
C LYS A 539 25.30 -12.55 20.66
N ASN A 540 26.34 -12.09 19.96
CA ASN A 540 27.61 -11.70 20.55
C ASN A 540 27.66 -10.24 20.98
N LYS A 541 26.70 -9.42 20.58
CA LYS A 541 26.60 -8.01 20.93
C LYS A 541 25.78 -7.81 22.21
N LYS A 542 26.04 -6.69 22.88
CA LYS A 542 25.24 -6.21 24.01
C LYS A 542 24.46 -5.00 23.58
N TYR A 543 23.22 -4.88 24.03
CA TYR A 543 22.30 -3.81 23.66
C TYR A 543 21.80 -3.10 24.92
N GLN A 544 21.90 -1.78 24.93
CA GLN A 544 21.21 -0.94 25.89
C GLN A 544 19.77 -0.74 25.37
N ILE A 545 18.80 -0.93 26.24
CA ILE A 545 17.37 -0.73 25.93
C ILE A 545 16.94 0.63 26.46
N ARG A 546 16.29 1.42 25.61
CA ARG A 546 15.67 2.69 25.98
C ARG A 546 14.22 2.72 25.51
N GLU A 547 13.28 2.92 26.42
CA GLU A 547 11.88 3.16 26.05
C GLU A 547 11.72 4.59 25.54
N LEU A 548 11.05 4.71 24.41
CA LEU A 548 10.78 5.95 23.69
C LEU A 548 9.30 6.31 23.79
N ASN A 549 8.96 7.53 23.35
CA ASN A 549 7.58 8.00 23.19
C ASN A 549 6.71 7.87 24.45
N LEU A 550 7.29 8.09 25.63
CA LEU A 550 6.55 8.10 26.89
C LEU A 550 5.65 9.34 26.99
N ALA A 551 4.41 9.17 27.45
CA ALA A 551 3.57 10.30 27.84
C ALA A 551 4.17 11.01 29.10
N ALA A 552 3.66 12.21 29.43
CA ALA A 552 4.25 13.04 30.48
C ALA A 552 4.28 12.34 31.85
N ASP A 553 3.23 11.58 32.18
CA ASP A 553 3.10 10.88 33.46
C ASP A 553 3.52 9.40 33.42
N ASP A 554 3.95 8.91 32.26
CA ASP A 554 4.36 7.51 32.12
C ASP A 554 5.70 7.26 32.81
N LYS A 555 5.76 6.16 33.55
CA LYS A 555 7.04 5.64 34.05
C LYS A 555 7.62 4.69 33.01
N PRO A 556 8.93 4.79 32.73
CA PRO A 556 9.57 3.84 31.83
C PRO A 556 9.41 2.40 32.32
N CYS A 557 9.37 1.47 31.39
CA CYS A 557 9.31 0.04 31.69
C CYS A 557 10.58 -0.42 32.45
N TYR A 558 10.50 -1.58 33.08
CA TYR A 558 11.59 -2.14 33.89
C TYR A 558 12.87 -2.46 33.10
N LEU A 559 12.82 -2.48 31.76
CA LEU A 559 13.96 -2.70 30.86
C LEU A 559 14.73 -1.41 30.56
N HIS A 560 14.15 -0.25 30.83
CA HIS A 560 14.73 1.04 30.47
C HIS A 560 16.11 1.26 31.07
N ASN A 561 17.08 1.70 30.26
CA ASN A 561 18.49 1.92 30.62
C ASN A 561 19.26 0.67 31.09
N ARG A 562 18.74 -0.54 30.85
CA ARG A 562 19.44 -1.78 31.13
C ARG A 562 20.14 -2.31 29.88
N ILE A 563 21.21 -3.08 30.13
CA ILE A 563 22.03 -3.70 29.07
C ILE A 563 21.86 -5.21 29.14
N PHE A 564 21.59 -5.81 27.98
CA PHE A 564 21.42 -7.26 27.83
C PHE A 564 22.24 -7.76 26.64
N SER A 565 22.67 -9.03 26.67
CA SER A 565 23.23 -9.66 25.47
C SER A 565 22.11 -9.97 24.44
N GLY A 566 22.45 -9.90 23.15
CA GLY A 566 21.54 -10.32 22.10
C GLY A 566 21.12 -11.79 22.28
N ASP A 567 22.03 -12.64 22.74
CA ASP A 567 21.73 -14.04 23.06
C ASP A 567 20.60 -14.18 24.10
N LEU A 568 20.68 -13.44 25.22
CA LEU A 568 19.63 -13.45 26.25
C LEU A 568 18.29 -12.95 25.69
N LEU A 569 18.30 -11.86 24.94
CA LEU A 569 17.09 -11.26 24.37
C LEU A 569 16.40 -12.19 23.35
N MET A 570 17.17 -12.95 22.57
CA MET A 570 16.62 -13.86 21.56
C MET A 570 16.22 -15.22 22.13
N ASN A 571 16.95 -15.77 23.11
CA ASN A 571 16.69 -17.11 23.62
C ASN A 571 15.83 -17.14 24.89
N ALA A 572 16.08 -16.24 25.83
CA ALA A 572 15.27 -16.09 27.04
C ALA A 572 14.13 -15.07 26.84
N GLY A 573 14.42 -13.92 26.25
CA GLY A 573 13.43 -12.84 26.07
C GLY A 573 13.05 -12.15 27.38
N PHE A 574 11.87 -11.52 27.39
CA PHE A 574 11.36 -10.77 28.55
C PHE A 574 9.83 -10.74 28.60
N ALA A 575 9.27 -10.41 29.75
CA ALA A 575 7.85 -10.27 29.96
C ALA A 575 7.34 -8.90 29.49
N LEU A 576 6.18 -8.86 28.83
CA LEU A 576 5.50 -7.64 28.44
C LEU A 576 4.57 -7.22 29.60
N ASP A 577 5.00 -6.20 30.34
CA ASP A 577 4.23 -5.61 31.45
C ASP A 577 3.36 -4.45 30.92
N LEU A 578 2.41 -4.78 30.04
CA LEU A 578 1.39 -3.88 29.49
C LEU A 578 0.11 -4.07 30.27
N ASN A 579 -0.28 -3.09 31.09
CA ASN A 579 -1.28 -3.27 32.15
C ASN A 579 -2.69 -2.80 31.79
N LYS A 580 -2.84 -2.02 30.73
CA LYS A 580 -4.13 -1.44 30.29
C LYS A 580 -4.38 -1.78 28.83
N GLU A 581 -5.65 -1.76 28.45
CA GLU A 581 -6.03 -1.77 27.05
C GLU A 581 -5.43 -0.53 26.34
N TYR A 582 -4.86 -0.73 25.17
CA TYR A 582 -4.13 0.27 24.40
C TYR A 582 -2.84 0.80 25.08
N ASP A 583 -2.24 0.04 26.02
CA ASP A 583 -0.84 0.27 26.39
C ASP A 583 0.08 -0.16 25.24
N SER A 584 1.17 0.55 25.05
CA SER A 584 2.18 0.23 24.03
C SER A 584 3.58 0.61 24.47
N TRP A 585 4.54 -0.19 24.03
CA TRP A 585 5.96 0.08 24.18
C TRP A 585 6.63 0.33 22.84
N VAL A 586 7.51 1.32 22.81
CA VAL A 586 8.50 1.54 21.75
C VAL A 586 9.86 1.47 22.39
N LEU A 587 10.60 0.40 22.15
CA LEU A 587 11.93 0.19 22.74
C LEU A 587 13.00 0.30 21.67
N GLU A 588 13.93 1.23 21.85
CA GLU A 588 15.15 1.29 21.05
C GLU A 588 16.23 0.43 21.72
N LEU A 589 16.88 -0.40 20.94
CA LEU A 589 18.04 -1.19 21.33
C LEU A 589 19.25 -0.64 20.59
N THR A 590 20.28 -0.25 21.31
CA THR A 590 21.52 0.28 20.73
C THR A 590 22.70 -0.54 21.22
N GLU A 591 23.58 -0.97 20.29
CA GLU A 591 24.80 -1.69 20.63
C GLU A 591 25.66 -0.88 21.59
N VAL A 592 26.14 -1.55 22.64
CA VAL A 592 27.13 -1.02 23.58
C VAL A 592 28.49 -1.62 23.25
N LYS A 593 29.44 -0.77 22.90
CA LYS A 593 30.81 -1.16 22.58
C LYS A 593 31.62 -1.54 23.83
#